data_c95edcfa457f371215d07d483cd08f2f
#
_entry.id   c95edcfa457f371215d07d483cd08f2f
#
_cell.length_a   1.000
_cell.length_b   1.000
_cell.length_c   1.000
_cell.angle_alpha   90.00
_cell.angle_beta   90.00
_cell.angle_gamma   90.00
#
_symmetry.space_group_name_H-M   'P 1'
#
loop_
_entity.id
_entity.type
_entity.pdbx_description
1 polymer ?
#
loop_
_entity_poly.entity_id
_entity_poly.type
_entity_poly.pdbx_seq_one_letter_code
_entity_poly.pdbx_strand_id
1 'polypeptide(L)'
;MKPKRTILCVDDNEQSLSHRKIMLETRGYKVAGFSSCEAALQRFHQGGIDLVITDLGMPGLDGTKLVATIKALSPQTPAVLISSRTRLYSHDSQADVFLAKGMYTPAELLERVRLLLVRKRGPKRSQRPLPEAALRQTGVA
;
A
#
# COMPACT_ATOMS: atom_id res chain seq x y z
N MET A 1 17.54 -7.06 -17.30
CA MET A 1 16.15 -7.39 -16.89
C MET A 1 15.76 -6.57 -15.69
N LYS A 2 14.60 -5.94 -15.76
CA LYS A 2 14.14 -5.12 -14.65
C LYS A 2 13.51 -5.97 -13.56
N PRO A 3 13.83 -5.71 -12.30
CA PRO A 3 13.13 -6.40 -11.23
C PRO A 3 11.67 -6.00 -11.20
N LYS A 4 10.82 -6.92 -10.80
CA LYS A 4 9.40 -6.64 -10.67
C LYS A 4 9.17 -5.72 -9.48
N ARG A 5 8.19 -4.82 -9.63
CA ARG A 5 7.74 -4.00 -8.50
C ARG A 5 6.92 -4.85 -7.56
N THR A 6 7.06 -4.60 -6.28
CA THR A 6 6.33 -5.34 -5.24
C THR A 6 5.29 -4.43 -4.61
N ILE A 7 4.06 -4.92 -4.59
CA ILE A 7 2.93 -4.18 -4.02
C ILE A 7 2.46 -4.89 -2.77
N LEU A 8 2.33 -4.13 -1.70
CA LEU A 8 1.80 -4.63 -0.44
C LEU A 8 0.28 -4.40 -0.46
N CYS A 9 -0.49 -5.48 -0.38
CA CYS A 9 -1.95 -5.40 -0.37
C CYS A 9 -2.50 -5.85 0.97
N VAL A 10 -3.38 -5.04 1.54
CA VAL A 10 -3.94 -5.30 2.85
C VAL A 10 -5.46 -5.22 2.78
N ASP A 11 -6.14 -6.31 3.15
CA ASP A 11 -7.61 -6.38 3.12
C ASP A 11 -8.02 -7.53 4.01
N ASP A 12 -8.95 -7.28 4.94
CA ASP A 12 -9.41 -8.34 5.82
C ASP A 12 -10.39 -9.30 5.12
N ASN A 13 -10.87 -8.94 3.94
CA ASN A 13 -11.68 -9.83 3.13
C ASN A 13 -10.77 -10.64 2.22
N GLU A 14 -10.68 -11.94 2.48
CA GLU A 14 -9.74 -12.79 1.75
C GLU A 14 -10.06 -12.91 0.27
N GLN A 15 -11.35 -12.87 -0.08
CA GLN A 15 -11.73 -12.92 -1.50
C GLN A 15 -11.26 -11.67 -2.23
N SER A 16 -11.47 -10.51 -1.63
CA SER A 16 -11.03 -9.25 -2.23
C SER A 16 -9.52 -9.22 -2.37
N LEU A 17 -8.83 -9.69 -1.34
CA LEU A 17 -7.37 -9.72 -1.35
C LEU A 17 -6.84 -10.63 -2.45
N SER A 18 -7.40 -11.82 -2.55
CA SER A 18 -7.03 -12.81 -3.56
C SER A 18 -7.27 -12.28 -4.96
N HIS A 19 -8.42 -11.67 -5.17
CA HIS A 19 -8.80 -11.12 -6.47
C HIS A 19 -7.84 -10.03 -6.89
N ARG A 20 -7.54 -9.12 -5.97
CA ARG A 20 -6.63 -8.02 -6.24
C ARG A 20 -5.22 -8.51 -6.52
N LYS A 21 -4.80 -9.53 -5.77
CA LYS A 21 -3.50 -10.12 -5.98
C LYS A 21 -3.35 -10.68 -7.39
N ILE A 22 -4.34 -11.47 -7.81
CA ILE A 22 -4.30 -12.08 -9.15
C ILE A 22 -4.27 -10.99 -10.21
N MET A 23 -5.12 -9.98 -10.04
CA MET A 23 -5.21 -8.89 -11.00
C MET A 23 -3.87 -8.17 -11.19
N LEU A 24 -3.21 -7.89 -10.08
CA LEU A 24 -1.91 -7.20 -10.12
C LEU A 24 -0.82 -8.09 -10.69
N GLU A 25 -0.84 -9.37 -10.33
CA GLU A 25 0.16 -10.29 -10.82
C GLU A 25 0.08 -10.49 -12.33
N THR A 26 -1.11 -10.39 -12.91
CA THR A 26 -1.25 -10.50 -14.36
C THR A 26 -0.56 -9.34 -15.08
N ARG A 27 -0.33 -8.24 -14.38
CA ARG A 27 0.39 -7.10 -14.97
C ARG A 27 1.87 -7.11 -14.64
N GLY A 28 2.37 -8.20 -14.05
CA GLY A 28 3.79 -8.36 -13.81
C GLY A 28 4.27 -7.87 -12.46
N TYR A 29 3.37 -7.50 -11.56
CA TYR A 29 3.76 -7.09 -10.21
C TYR A 29 3.90 -8.30 -9.31
N LYS A 30 4.77 -8.18 -8.30
CA LYS A 30 4.78 -9.10 -7.18
C LYS A 30 3.85 -8.56 -6.12
N VAL A 31 3.12 -9.43 -5.44
CA VAL A 31 2.15 -8.99 -4.44
C VAL A 31 2.42 -9.68 -3.11
N ALA A 32 2.57 -8.88 -2.07
CA ALA A 32 2.62 -9.36 -0.69
C ALA A 32 1.28 -9.04 -0.06
N GLY A 33 0.47 -10.06 0.18
CA GLY A 33 -0.89 -9.86 0.66
C GLY A 33 -1.03 -10.23 2.11
N PHE A 34 -1.75 -9.41 2.87
CA PHE A 34 -1.97 -9.63 4.30
C PHE A 34 -3.39 -9.25 4.67
N SER A 35 -3.93 -9.97 5.64
CA SER A 35 -5.29 -9.70 6.14
C SER A 35 -5.29 -8.87 7.41
N SER A 36 -4.11 -8.50 7.92
CA SER A 36 -4.04 -7.61 9.08
C SER A 36 -3.01 -6.52 8.84
N CYS A 37 -3.28 -5.35 9.41
CA CYS A 37 -2.37 -4.23 9.26
C CYS A 37 -1.05 -4.46 10.00
N GLU A 38 -1.11 -5.16 11.12
CA GLU A 38 0.10 -5.45 11.89
C GLU A 38 1.07 -6.32 11.10
N ALA A 39 0.54 -7.38 10.47
CA ALA A 39 1.38 -8.25 9.65
C ALA A 39 1.92 -7.50 8.44
N ALA A 40 1.09 -6.66 7.84
CA ALA A 40 1.51 -5.87 6.70
C ALA A 40 2.64 -4.91 7.07
N LEU A 41 2.54 -4.29 8.23
CA LEU A 41 3.56 -3.36 8.69
C LEU A 41 4.89 -4.08 8.95
N GLN A 42 4.83 -5.28 9.53
CA GLN A 42 6.02 -6.09 9.71
C GLN A 42 6.69 -6.40 8.37
N ARG A 43 5.88 -6.72 7.37
CA ARG A 43 6.43 -6.96 6.03
C ARG A 43 7.06 -5.70 5.46
N PHE A 44 6.42 -4.56 5.69
CA PHE A 44 6.94 -3.29 5.19
C PHE A 44 8.31 -2.97 5.78
N HIS A 45 8.51 -3.30 7.05
CA HIS A 45 9.79 -3.07 7.72
C HIS A 45 10.93 -3.86 7.08
N GLN A 46 10.63 -4.94 6.40
CA GLN A 46 11.65 -5.74 5.73
C GLN A 46 12.17 -5.09 4.46
N GLY A 47 11.49 -4.04 4.00
CA GLY A 47 11.91 -3.34 2.80
C GLY A 47 11.43 -3.99 1.53
N GLY A 48 11.71 -3.33 0.41
CA GLY A 48 11.39 -3.89 -0.91
C GLY A 48 9.97 -3.67 -1.37
N ILE A 49 9.20 -2.84 -0.69
CA ILE A 49 7.83 -2.52 -1.07
C ILE A 49 7.81 -1.23 -1.89
N ASP A 50 7.23 -1.30 -3.06
CA ASP A 50 7.18 -0.15 -3.97
C ASP A 50 5.88 0.63 -3.90
N LEU A 51 4.80 0.01 -3.44
CA LEU A 51 3.50 0.65 -3.36
C LEU A 51 2.62 -0.12 -2.39
N VAL A 52 1.73 0.58 -1.72
CA VAL A 52 0.82 -0.03 -0.75
C VAL A 52 -0.63 0.21 -1.16
N ILE A 53 -1.43 -0.83 -1.12
CA ILE A 53 -2.88 -0.74 -1.30
C ILE A 53 -3.52 -1.32 -0.05
N THR A 54 -4.30 -0.53 0.65
CA THR A 54 -4.94 -1.00 1.87
C THR A 54 -6.40 -0.60 1.95
N ASP A 55 -7.19 -1.46 2.57
CA ASP A 55 -8.57 -1.16 2.90
C ASP A 55 -8.59 -0.27 4.14
N LEU A 56 -9.53 0.67 4.17
CA LEU A 56 -9.66 1.59 5.30
C LEU A 56 -10.18 0.87 6.55
N GLY A 57 -11.22 0.07 6.37
CA GLY A 57 -11.95 -0.50 7.50
C GLY A 57 -11.40 -1.82 8.00
N MET A 58 -10.17 -1.82 8.48
CA MET A 58 -9.55 -3.01 9.04
C MET A 58 -9.73 -3.04 10.54
N PRO A 59 -9.94 -4.22 11.13
CA PRO A 59 -9.97 -4.29 12.59
C PRO A 59 -8.58 -4.00 13.19
N GLY A 60 -8.59 -3.44 14.39
CA GLY A 60 -7.35 -3.07 15.04
C GLY A 60 -6.76 -1.82 14.43
N LEU A 61 -5.53 -1.91 13.96
CA LEU A 61 -4.90 -0.81 13.25
C LEU A 61 -5.57 -0.65 11.89
N ASP A 62 -6.25 0.45 11.67
CA ASP A 62 -6.99 0.63 10.43
C ASP A 62 -6.08 1.12 9.30
N GLY A 63 -6.67 1.16 8.09
CA GLY A 63 -5.89 1.50 6.90
C GLY A 63 -5.33 2.92 6.93
N THR A 64 -6.04 3.85 7.53
CA THR A 64 -5.57 5.23 7.62
C THR A 64 -4.31 5.31 8.47
N LYS A 65 -4.32 4.62 9.59
CA LYS A 65 -3.14 4.60 10.48
C LYS A 65 -1.99 3.85 9.85
N LEU A 66 -2.28 2.79 9.12
CA LEU A 66 -1.24 2.06 8.40
C LEU A 66 -0.56 2.96 7.39
N VAL A 67 -1.34 3.71 6.60
CA VAL A 67 -0.78 4.62 5.62
C VAL A 67 0.06 5.70 6.30
N ALA A 68 -0.44 6.25 7.39
CA ALA A 68 0.29 7.28 8.13
C ALA A 68 1.63 6.76 8.62
N THR A 69 1.65 5.54 9.15
CA THR A 69 2.87 4.93 9.64
C THR A 69 3.87 4.70 8.49
N ILE A 70 3.37 4.19 7.37
CA ILE A 70 4.22 3.94 6.22
C ILE A 70 4.79 5.25 5.68
N LYS A 71 3.97 6.29 5.62
CA LYS A 71 4.44 7.59 5.12
C LYS A 71 5.49 8.19 6.05
N ALA A 72 5.38 7.95 7.34
CA ALA A 72 6.38 8.41 8.29
C ALA A 72 7.72 7.67 8.08
N LEU A 73 7.64 6.38 7.77
CA LEU A 73 8.83 5.57 7.53
C LEU A 73 9.43 5.84 6.15
N SER A 74 8.58 6.05 5.16
CA SER A 74 9.03 6.19 3.77
C SER A 74 8.06 7.13 3.04
N PRO A 75 8.28 8.44 3.12
CA PRO A 75 7.34 9.41 2.55
C PRO A 75 7.10 9.26 1.06
N GLN A 76 8.06 8.72 0.33
CA GLN A 76 7.93 8.59 -1.12
C GLN A 76 7.25 7.29 -1.55
N THR A 77 6.93 6.38 -0.63
CA THR A 77 6.21 5.17 -0.99
C THR A 77 4.76 5.53 -1.28
N PRO A 78 4.29 5.33 -2.51
CA PRO A 78 2.89 5.66 -2.81
C PRO A 78 1.93 4.72 -2.12
N ALA A 79 0.78 5.25 -1.72
CA ALA A 79 -0.23 4.50 -1.01
C ALA A 79 -1.60 4.76 -1.60
N VAL A 80 -2.37 3.68 -1.80
CA VAL A 80 -3.74 3.72 -2.27
C VAL A 80 -4.63 3.23 -1.14
N LEU A 81 -5.62 4.03 -0.77
CA LEU A 81 -6.56 3.69 0.28
C LEU A 81 -7.91 3.40 -0.34
N ILE A 82 -8.48 2.25 -0.03
CA ILE A 82 -9.77 1.83 -0.57
C ILE A 82 -10.78 1.74 0.57
N SER A 83 -11.97 2.32 0.37
CA SER A 83 -12.96 2.35 1.43
C SER A 83 -14.37 2.25 0.86
N SER A 84 -15.25 1.60 1.60
CA SER A 84 -16.68 1.60 1.28
C SER A 84 -17.33 2.91 1.67
N ARG A 85 -16.63 3.77 2.40
CA ARG A 85 -17.13 5.08 2.81
C ARG A 85 -16.33 6.16 2.11
N THR A 86 -16.96 6.82 1.15
CA THR A 86 -16.24 7.68 0.24
C THR A 86 -15.96 9.09 0.75
N ARG A 87 -16.83 9.62 1.62
CA ARG A 87 -16.78 11.04 1.91
C ARG A 87 -16.04 11.46 3.15
N LEU A 88 -15.95 10.58 4.11
CA LEU A 88 -15.58 11.00 5.45
C LEU A 88 -14.08 11.08 5.71
N TYR A 89 -13.29 10.38 4.92
CA TYR A 89 -11.89 10.19 5.29
C TYR A 89 -10.88 10.64 4.25
N SER A 90 -11.34 11.01 3.08
CA SER A 90 -10.40 11.28 1.98
C SER A 90 -9.43 12.41 2.30
N HIS A 91 -9.89 13.45 2.96
CA HIS A 91 -9.02 14.59 3.25
C HIS A 91 -8.20 14.43 4.54
N ASP A 92 -8.53 13.44 5.35
CA ASP A 92 -7.74 13.13 6.55
C ASP A 92 -6.67 12.11 6.27
N SER A 93 -6.73 11.49 5.11
CA SER A 93 -5.82 10.43 4.75
C SER A 93 -4.54 10.99 4.13
N GLN A 94 -3.43 10.32 4.41
CA GLN A 94 -2.15 10.65 3.77
C GLN A 94 -1.94 9.85 2.50
N ALA A 95 -2.92 9.07 2.08
CA ALA A 95 -2.81 8.28 0.87
C ALA A 95 -2.70 9.17 -0.36
N ASP A 96 -1.97 8.70 -1.35
CA ASP A 96 -1.83 9.42 -2.61
C ASP A 96 -3.08 9.31 -3.46
N VAL A 97 -3.80 8.20 -3.33
CA VAL A 97 -5.04 7.96 -4.06
C VAL A 97 -6.05 7.36 -3.10
N PHE A 98 -7.27 7.84 -3.15
CA PHE A 98 -8.38 7.33 -2.37
C PHE A 98 -9.45 6.81 -3.33
N LEU A 99 -9.78 5.52 -3.24
CA LEU A 99 -10.76 4.90 -4.10
C LEU A 99 -11.92 4.36 -3.29
N ALA A 100 -13.12 4.54 -3.82
CA ALA A 100 -14.33 4.03 -3.17
C ALA A 100 -14.63 2.63 -3.68
N LYS A 101 -14.85 1.69 -2.74
CA LYS A 101 -15.22 0.33 -3.10
C LYS A 101 -16.45 0.33 -3.98
N GLY A 102 -16.37 -0.44 -5.07
CA GLY A 102 -17.48 -0.55 -6.00
C GLY A 102 -17.63 0.64 -6.94
N MET A 103 -16.82 1.67 -6.80
CA MET A 103 -16.91 2.86 -7.62
C MET A 103 -15.74 2.99 -8.58
N TYR A 104 -14.95 1.95 -8.73
CA TYR A 104 -13.86 1.94 -9.68
C TYR A 104 -13.79 0.58 -10.35
N THR A 105 -13.24 0.56 -11.55
CA THR A 105 -13.04 -0.69 -12.28
C THR A 105 -11.64 -1.23 -12.00
N PRO A 106 -11.41 -2.53 -12.22
CA PRO A 106 -10.05 -3.06 -12.13
C PRO A 106 -9.06 -2.30 -13.01
N ALA A 107 -9.50 -1.90 -14.21
CA ALA A 107 -8.63 -1.16 -15.11
C ALA A 107 -8.23 0.18 -14.51
N GLU A 108 -9.15 0.85 -13.81
CA GLU A 108 -8.85 2.12 -13.17
C GLU A 108 -7.83 1.95 -12.06
N LEU A 109 -7.97 0.91 -11.26
CA LEU A 109 -7.01 0.64 -10.20
C LEU A 109 -5.62 0.38 -10.80
N LEU A 110 -5.57 -0.46 -11.83
CA LEU A 110 -4.30 -0.78 -12.47
C LEU A 110 -3.63 0.47 -13.06
N GLU A 111 -4.42 1.35 -13.62
CA GLU A 111 -3.88 2.58 -14.17
C GLU A 111 -3.34 3.51 -13.08
N ARG A 112 -4.06 3.61 -11.95
CA ARG A 112 -3.58 4.40 -10.82
C ARG A 112 -2.26 3.86 -10.29
N VAL A 113 -2.17 2.53 -10.18
CA VAL A 113 -0.94 1.89 -9.71
C VAL A 113 0.21 2.21 -10.67
N ARG A 114 -0.04 2.05 -11.96
CA ARG A 114 0.99 2.32 -12.96
C ARG A 114 1.50 3.75 -12.87
N LEU A 115 0.58 4.70 -12.77
CA LEU A 115 0.94 6.11 -12.72
C LEU A 115 1.72 6.45 -11.47
N LEU A 116 1.32 5.90 -10.33
CA LEU A 116 2.03 6.15 -9.09
C LEU A 116 3.46 5.59 -9.14
N LEU A 117 3.63 4.43 -9.74
CA LEU A 117 4.95 3.82 -9.84
C LEU A 117 5.85 4.56 -10.83
N VAL A 118 5.27 5.12 -11.87
CA VAL A 118 6.04 5.92 -12.83
C VAL A 118 6.51 7.22 -12.15
N ARG A 119 5.66 7.84 -11.35
CA ARG A 119 6.05 9.05 -10.63
C ARG A 119 7.16 8.80 -9.63
N LYS A 120 7.19 7.60 -9.06
CA LYS A 120 8.21 7.24 -8.08
C LYS A 120 9.46 6.79 -8.81
N ARG A 121 10.16 7.74 -9.37
CA ARG A 121 11.42 7.46 -10.09
C ARG A 121 12.58 7.73 -9.17
N GLY A 122 13.74 7.25 -9.54
CA GLY A 122 14.94 7.52 -8.81
C GLY A 122 15.57 6.26 -8.27
N PRO A 123 16.45 6.38 -7.27
CA PRO A 123 17.18 5.22 -6.76
C PRO A 123 16.24 4.15 -6.23
N LYS A 124 16.69 2.93 -6.29
CA LYS A 124 15.88 1.78 -5.86
C LYS A 124 15.98 1.58 -4.36
N ARG A 125 15.50 2.56 -3.62
CA ARG A 125 15.55 2.48 -2.17
C ARG A 125 14.63 1.42 -1.62
N SER A 126 13.53 1.18 -2.30
CA SER A 126 12.58 0.14 -1.89
C SER A 126 13.19 -1.25 -1.96
N GLN A 127 14.34 -1.39 -2.62
CA GLN A 127 15.03 -2.66 -2.71
C GLN A 127 15.81 -3.02 -1.45
N ARG A 128 15.94 -2.10 -0.54
CA ARG A 128 16.72 -2.32 0.67
C ARG A 128 15.85 -2.24 1.89
N PRO A 129 16.17 -3.02 2.94
CA PRO A 129 15.44 -2.88 4.19
C PRO A 129 15.56 -1.46 4.74
N LEU A 130 14.55 -1.04 5.48
CA LEU A 130 14.58 0.28 6.08
C LEU A 130 15.61 0.32 7.21
N PRO A 131 16.31 1.44 7.37
CA PRO A 131 17.27 1.56 8.47
C PRO A 131 16.56 1.47 9.81
N GLU A 132 17.23 0.84 10.76
CA GLU A 132 16.67 0.72 12.09
C GLU A 132 16.42 2.08 12.73
N ALA A 133 17.30 3.04 12.47
CA ALA A 133 17.13 4.37 13.01
C ALA A 133 15.83 5.02 12.50
N ALA A 134 15.48 4.81 11.25
CA ALA A 134 14.24 5.35 10.70
C ALA A 134 13.03 4.71 11.38
N LEU A 135 13.09 3.42 11.65
CA LEU A 135 12.03 2.72 12.33
C LEU A 135 11.82 3.26 13.74
N ARG A 136 12.91 3.51 14.45
CA ARG A 136 12.82 4.01 15.81
C ARG A 136 12.26 5.43 15.85
N GLN A 137 12.62 6.25 14.89
CA GLN A 137 12.11 7.62 14.85
C GLN A 137 10.62 7.67 14.70
N THR A 138 10.05 6.74 13.95
CA THR A 138 8.62 6.73 13.71
C THR A 138 7.88 5.88 14.72
N GLY A 139 8.53 4.84 15.21
CA GLY A 139 7.89 3.93 16.14
C GLY A 139 7.63 4.53 17.51
N VAL A 140 8.29 5.62 17.81
CA VAL A 140 8.16 6.27 19.12
C VAL A 140 6.93 7.15 19.17
N ALA A 141 6.47 7.56 18.03
CA ALA A 141 5.35 8.50 17.98
C ALA A 141 4.08 7.98 18.62
#